data_dd3c4b31de68f8fb34bdd5f76ab7ec09
#
_entry.id   dd3c4b31de68f8fb34bdd5f76ab7ec09
#
_cell.length_a   1.000
_cell.length_b   1.000
_cell.length_c   1.000
_cell.angle_alpha   90.00
_cell.angle_beta   90.00
_cell.angle_gamma   90.00
#
_symmetry.space_group_name_H-M   'P 1'
#
loop_
_entity.id
_entity.type
_entity.pdbx_description
1 polymer ?
#
loop_
_entity_poly.entity_id
_entity_poly.type
_entity_poly.pdbx_seq_one_letter_code
_entity_poly.pdbx_strand_id
1 'polypeptide(L)'
;MPLPDFHVSEPFTLGVELELQVVNPPGYDLSQDSSRLIDTLQHRVSAGEVKHDITESMLEIATGVCRDIRQVAHQFSAMHHAILQAAGEHHVQICGGGTHPFQKWQRQQICADERYARTLEMFGYLMQQATVFGQHVHVGCTNGDDAIYLLHGLSRFVPHFIALSASSPYIQGTDTQFASSRLNIFSSFPDNGPMPWVANWQEFEGLFRRLSYTSMIESIKDLHWDIRPSPGFGTVEVRVMDTPLTISHAVSLAGFIQALSHWLLAERPFKFQERDYLLYKFNRFQACRFGLKGVITDVHTGEQRTIADDVSHLLEKIAPWADKLNASSALDDIAVCVKRGKSEAQLMREFIADGGSLIGLMKKHTEIWAAG
;
A
#
# COMPACT_ATOMS: atom_id res chain seq x y z
N MET A 1 -22.94 4.95 -10.18
CA MET A 1 -23.63 3.66 -9.85
C MET A 1 -23.97 3.64 -8.36
N PRO A 2 -25.00 2.92 -7.90
CA PRO A 2 -25.22 2.78 -6.46
C PRO A 2 -24.05 2.08 -5.80
N LEU A 3 -23.81 2.39 -4.51
CA LEU A 3 -22.88 1.64 -3.69
C LEU A 3 -23.33 0.16 -3.68
N PRO A 4 -22.44 -0.81 -3.93
CA PRO A 4 -22.81 -2.22 -3.78
C PRO A 4 -23.21 -2.53 -2.33
N ASP A 5 -24.12 -3.50 -2.13
CA ASP A 5 -24.42 -4.04 -0.83
C ASP A 5 -23.13 -4.59 -0.19
N PHE A 6 -23.04 -4.49 1.14
CA PHE A 6 -21.88 -5.02 1.85
C PHE A 6 -21.86 -6.56 1.79
N HIS A 7 -20.89 -7.11 1.10
CA HIS A 7 -20.68 -8.56 1.06
C HIS A 7 -20.14 -9.04 2.41
N VAL A 8 -20.66 -10.17 2.92
CA VAL A 8 -20.15 -10.75 4.16
C VAL A 8 -18.91 -11.58 3.86
N SER A 9 -17.77 -11.19 4.40
CA SER A 9 -16.53 -11.96 4.29
C SER A 9 -16.19 -12.69 5.59
N GLU A 10 -15.46 -13.81 5.49
CA GLU A 10 -14.86 -14.46 6.64
C GLU A 10 -13.93 -13.45 7.35
N PRO A 11 -14.11 -13.20 8.66
CA PRO A 11 -13.37 -12.15 9.35
C PRO A 11 -11.86 -12.42 9.34
N PHE A 12 -11.09 -11.35 9.20
CA PHE A 12 -9.62 -11.35 9.20
C PHE A 12 -8.98 -12.10 8.03
N THR A 13 -9.74 -12.57 7.03
CA THR A 13 -9.13 -13.01 5.76
C THR A 13 -8.42 -11.86 5.08
N LEU A 14 -7.38 -12.17 4.33
CA LEU A 14 -6.52 -11.21 3.64
C LEU A 14 -6.71 -11.29 2.13
N GLY A 15 -6.68 -10.15 1.46
CA GLY A 15 -6.32 -9.96 0.07
C GLY A 15 -5.16 -8.98 0.01
N VAL A 16 -4.10 -9.30 -0.70
CA VAL A 16 -2.90 -8.44 -0.77
C VAL A 16 -2.57 -8.15 -2.21
N GLU A 17 -2.38 -6.87 -2.53
CA GLU A 17 -2.00 -6.38 -3.85
C GLU A 17 -0.63 -5.72 -3.78
N LEU A 18 0.21 -5.91 -4.81
CA LEU A 18 1.49 -5.25 -4.99
C LEU A 18 1.55 -4.64 -6.39
N GLU A 19 1.85 -3.36 -6.45
CA GLU A 19 2.17 -2.64 -7.68
C GLU A 19 3.68 -2.70 -7.89
N LEU A 20 4.12 -3.24 -9.02
CA LEU A 20 5.52 -3.51 -9.33
C LEU A 20 5.99 -2.68 -10.51
N GLN A 21 7.27 -2.34 -10.51
CA GLN A 21 7.94 -1.60 -11.56
C GLN A 21 8.43 -2.55 -12.65
N VAL A 22 8.10 -2.26 -13.91
CA VAL A 22 8.70 -2.93 -15.09
C VAL A 22 9.82 -2.04 -15.59
N VAL A 23 11.07 -2.54 -15.64
CA VAL A 23 12.26 -1.74 -15.99
C VAL A 23 13.10 -2.38 -17.09
N ASN A 24 13.77 -1.55 -17.89
CA ASN A 24 14.61 -1.94 -19.01
C ASN A 24 16.10 -1.91 -18.66
N PRO A 25 16.82 -3.04 -18.55
CA PRO A 25 18.28 -3.04 -18.50
C PRO A 25 18.88 -2.63 -19.87
N PRO A 26 20.08 -2.02 -19.95
CA PRO A 26 20.95 -1.68 -18.81
C PRO A 26 20.70 -0.31 -18.18
N GLY A 27 19.79 0.49 -18.71
CA GLY A 27 19.50 1.83 -18.21
C GLY A 27 18.61 1.86 -16.98
N TYR A 28 17.83 0.79 -16.78
CA TYR A 28 16.89 0.62 -15.69
C TYR A 28 15.84 1.75 -15.58
N ASP A 29 15.50 2.42 -16.71
CA ASP A 29 14.33 3.29 -16.77
C ASP A 29 13.05 2.44 -16.86
N LEU A 30 11.90 3.03 -16.55
CA LEU A 30 10.61 2.35 -16.65
C LEU A 30 10.34 1.92 -18.10
N SER A 31 9.98 0.66 -18.28
CA SER A 31 9.53 0.07 -19.54
C SER A 31 8.03 0.27 -19.75
N GLN A 32 7.61 0.40 -20.98
CA GLN A 32 6.20 0.47 -21.36
C GLN A 32 5.72 -0.89 -21.93
N ASP A 33 6.06 -2.00 -21.25
CA ASP A 33 5.83 -3.36 -21.73
C ASP A 33 4.89 -4.19 -20.83
N SER A 34 4.17 -3.56 -19.88
CA SER A 34 3.33 -4.31 -18.93
C SER A 34 2.24 -5.11 -19.63
N SER A 35 1.60 -4.57 -20.67
CA SER A 35 0.56 -5.28 -21.44
C SER A 35 1.08 -6.59 -22.01
N ARG A 36 2.25 -6.59 -22.66
CA ARG A 36 2.87 -7.79 -23.24
C ARG A 36 3.24 -8.82 -22.17
N LEU A 37 3.68 -8.34 -21.03
CA LEU A 37 4.02 -9.19 -19.88
C LEU A 37 2.78 -9.85 -19.30
N ILE A 38 1.68 -9.09 -19.12
CA ILE A 38 0.40 -9.58 -18.63
C ILE A 38 -0.20 -10.63 -19.56
N ASP A 39 -0.18 -10.42 -20.88
CA ASP A 39 -0.66 -11.39 -21.87
C ASP A 39 0.05 -12.76 -21.70
N THR A 40 1.35 -12.72 -21.42
CA THR A 40 2.12 -13.94 -21.15
C THR A 40 1.75 -14.58 -19.82
N LEU A 41 1.53 -13.77 -18.78
CA LEU A 41 1.29 -14.21 -17.40
C LEU A 41 -0.13 -14.75 -17.18
N GLN A 42 -1.15 -14.25 -17.90
CA GLN A 42 -2.53 -14.72 -17.77
C GLN A 42 -2.69 -16.24 -17.91
N HIS A 43 -1.81 -16.88 -18.68
CA HIS A 43 -1.82 -18.34 -18.91
C HIS A 43 -0.90 -19.12 -17.96
N ARG A 44 -0.13 -18.45 -17.12
CA ARG A 44 0.90 -19.08 -16.25
C ARG A 44 0.57 -18.96 -14.76
N VAL A 45 -0.20 -17.95 -14.38
CA VAL A 45 -0.56 -17.72 -12.99
C VAL A 45 -1.81 -18.51 -12.68
N SER A 46 -1.69 -19.47 -11.75
CA SER A 46 -2.80 -20.34 -11.31
C SER A 46 -3.39 -19.94 -9.96
N ALA A 47 -2.73 -19.04 -9.22
CA ALA A 47 -3.17 -18.56 -7.92
C ALA A 47 -3.03 -17.03 -7.88
N GLY A 48 -4.10 -16.33 -7.53
CA GLY A 48 -4.15 -14.87 -7.58
C GLY A 48 -4.39 -14.33 -9.00
N GLU A 49 -4.10 -13.06 -9.18
CA GLU A 49 -4.32 -12.32 -10.44
C GLU A 49 -3.10 -11.47 -10.78
N VAL A 50 -2.90 -11.24 -12.09
CA VAL A 50 -1.95 -10.26 -12.62
C VAL A 50 -2.75 -9.31 -13.50
N LYS A 51 -2.64 -8.01 -13.26
CA LYS A 51 -3.47 -6.98 -13.88
C LYS A 51 -2.65 -5.78 -14.32
N HIS A 52 -3.27 -5.01 -15.23
CA HIS A 52 -2.85 -3.66 -15.52
C HIS A 52 -3.13 -2.73 -14.32
N ASP A 53 -2.27 -1.74 -14.17
CA ASP A 53 -2.55 -0.56 -13.39
C ASP A 53 -2.48 0.69 -14.30
N ILE A 54 -2.35 1.87 -13.74
CA ILE A 54 -2.49 3.17 -14.41
C ILE A 54 -1.64 3.29 -15.69
N THR A 55 -0.39 2.85 -15.65
CA THR A 55 0.55 3.02 -16.79
C THR A 55 1.17 1.72 -17.24
N GLU A 56 1.60 1.69 -18.52
CA GLU A 56 2.26 0.54 -19.15
C GLU A 56 3.60 0.13 -18.51
N SER A 57 4.04 0.85 -17.50
CA SER A 57 5.23 0.51 -16.70
C SER A 57 4.92 -0.10 -15.33
N MET A 58 3.64 -0.34 -15.05
CA MET A 58 3.14 -0.88 -13.80
C MET A 58 2.56 -2.27 -14.01
N LEU A 59 2.89 -3.19 -13.12
CA LEU A 59 2.36 -4.54 -13.06
C LEU A 59 1.74 -4.75 -11.69
N GLU A 60 0.42 -4.92 -11.61
CA GLU A 60 -0.25 -5.26 -10.36
C GLU A 60 -0.39 -6.76 -10.21
N ILE A 61 -0.01 -7.28 -9.06
CA ILE A 61 -0.27 -8.67 -8.64
C ILE A 61 -1.15 -8.68 -7.41
N ALA A 62 -2.17 -9.53 -7.39
CA ALA A 62 -3.12 -9.64 -6.29
C ALA A 62 -3.30 -11.10 -5.88
N THR A 63 -3.30 -11.37 -4.58
CA THR A 63 -3.68 -12.69 -4.08
C THR A 63 -5.19 -12.90 -4.18
N GLY A 64 -5.63 -14.14 -4.25
CA GLY A 64 -6.98 -14.50 -3.86
C GLY A 64 -7.18 -14.33 -2.35
N VAL A 65 -8.37 -14.71 -1.86
CA VAL A 65 -8.67 -14.67 -0.42
C VAL A 65 -7.77 -15.65 0.33
N CYS A 66 -7.01 -15.13 1.30
CA CYS A 66 -6.09 -15.88 2.15
C CYS A 66 -6.55 -15.84 3.61
N ARG A 67 -6.45 -16.96 4.33
CA ARG A 67 -6.79 -17.03 5.76
C ARG A 67 -5.64 -16.56 6.65
N ASP A 68 -4.42 -16.79 6.21
CA ASP A 68 -3.20 -16.40 6.92
C ASP A 68 -2.08 -15.99 5.98
N ILE A 69 -1.01 -15.44 6.56
CA ILE A 69 0.16 -14.96 5.80
C ILE A 69 0.92 -16.08 5.06
N ARG A 70 0.79 -17.35 5.46
CA ARG A 70 1.43 -18.46 4.75
C ARG A 70 0.77 -18.68 3.40
N GLN A 71 -0.55 -18.50 3.31
CA GLN A 71 -1.26 -18.54 2.04
C GLN A 71 -0.90 -17.34 1.16
N VAL A 72 -0.75 -16.14 1.75
CA VAL A 72 -0.26 -14.94 1.03
C VAL A 72 1.14 -15.21 0.46
N ALA A 73 2.07 -15.67 1.28
CA ALA A 73 3.44 -15.99 0.87
C ALA A 73 3.49 -17.05 -0.24
N HIS A 74 2.68 -18.11 -0.12
CA HIS A 74 2.60 -19.17 -1.11
C HIS A 74 2.11 -18.65 -2.48
N GLN A 75 1.03 -17.85 -2.49
CA GLN A 75 0.51 -17.30 -3.74
C GLN A 75 1.48 -16.31 -4.38
N PHE A 76 2.08 -15.41 -3.59
CA PHE A 76 3.09 -14.48 -4.10
C PHE A 76 4.34 -15.20 -4.61
N SER A 77 4.81 -16.26 -3.95
CA SER A 77 5.94 -17.05 -4.43
C SER A 77 5.66 -17.71 -5.79
N ALA A 78 4.45 -18.24 -5.98
CA ALA A 78 4.05 -18.80 -7.27
C ALA A 78 4.00 -17.76 -8.40
N MET A 79 3.40 -16.57 -8.11
CA MET A 79 3.36 -15.45 -9.05
C MET A 79 4.75 -14.91 -9.36
N HIS A 80 5.59 -14.74 -8.35
CA HIS A 80 6.98 -14.27 -8.49
C HIS A 80 7.78 -15.15 -9.46
N HIS A 81 7.70 -16.47 -9.30
CA HIS A 81 8.39 -17.40 -10.19
C HIS A 81 7.92 -17.24 -11.65
N ALA A 82 6.62 -17.16 -11.87
CA ALA A 82 6.06 -16.94 -13.22
C ALA A 82 6.49 -15.60 -13.82
N ILE A 83 6.50 -14.54 -13.00
CA ILE A 83 6.92 -13.19 -13.41
C ILE A 83 8.38 -13.16 -13.81
N LEU A 84 9.29 -13.77 -13.04
CA LEU A 84 10.70 -13.80 -13.39
C LEU A 84 10.97 -14.52 -14.72
N GLN A 85 10.25 -15.62 -14.99
CA GLN A 85 10.36 -16.31 -16.28
C GLN A 85 9.86 -15.45 -17.43
N ALA A 86 8.66 -14.86 -17.32
CA ALA A 86 8.09 -14.00 -18.34
C ALA A 86 8.95 -12.74 -18.59
N ALA A 87 9.44 -12.10 -17.52
CA ALA A 87 10.31 -10.93 -17.60
C ALA A 87 11.62 -11.25 -18.38
N GLY A 88 12.20 -12.43 -18.15
CA GLY A 88 13.37 -12.90 -18.90
C GLY A 88 13.09 -13.06 -20.40
N GLU A 89 11.92 -13.59 -20.78
CA GLU A 89 11.50 -13.75 -22.20
C GLU A 89 11.29 -12.41 -22.91
N HIS A 90 10.81 -11.40 -22.17
CA HIS A 90 10.56 -10.05 -22.68
C HIS A 90 11.77 -9.11 -22.51
N HIS A 91 12.90 -9.60 -21.99
CA HIS A 91 14.12 -8.82 -21.74
C HIS A 91 13.92 -7.61 -20.83
N VAL A 92 12.96 -7.68 -19.91
CA VAL A 92 12.70 -6.69 -18.87
C VAL A 92 13.04 -7.25 -17.49
N GLN A 93 13.08 -6.39 -16.48
CA GLN A 93 13.24 -6.80 -15.08
C GLN A 93 12.13 -6.17 -14.23
N ILE A 94 11.88 -6.76 -13.07
CA ILE A 94 10.82 -6.35 -12.17
C ILE A 94 11.44 -5.97 -10.82
N CYS A 95 10.86 -4.96 -10.14
CA CYS A 95 11.24 -4.65 -8.78
C CYS A 95 10.10 -3.96 -8.02
N GLY A 96 10.22 -3.95 -6.69
CA GLY A 96 9.43 -3.13 -5.78
C GLY A 96 9.99 -1.71 -5.63
N GLY A 97 9.54 -1.03 -4.59
CA GLY A 97 9.86 0.37 -4.28
C GLY A 97 8.71 1.31 -4.63
N GLY A 98 8.39 2.26 -3.76
CA GLY A 98 7.21 3.12 -3.90
C GLY A 98 7.28 4.15 -5.02
N THR A 99 8.50 4.50 -5.49
CA THR A 99 8.72 5.38 -6.65
C THR A 99 9.92 4.90 -7.45
N HIS A 100 9.89 5.13 -8.76
CA HIS A 100 11.10 4.99 -9.58
C HIS A 100 11.96 6.24 -9.42
N PRO A 101 13.26 6.12 -9.05
CA PRO A 101 14.06 7.26 -8.60
C PRO A 101 14.34 8.34 -9.63
N PHE A 102 14.34 8.05 -10.94
CA PHE A 102 14.67 9.03 -11.98
C PHE A 102 13.73 9.04 -13.19
N GLN A 103 12.63 8.25 -13.17
CA GLN A 103 11.63 8.29 -14.23
C GLN A 103 11.06 9.72 -14.43
N LYS A 104 10.60 10.00 -15.64
CA LYS A 104 9.90 11.23 -15.97
C LYS A 104 8.45 10.93 -16.30
N TRP A 105 7.51 11.49 -15.52
CA TRP A 105 6.09 11.22 -15.69
C TRP A 105 5.57 11.53 -17.10
N GLN A 106 6.16 12.52 -17.81
CA GLN A 106 5.79 12.89 -19.18
C GLN A 106 6.02 11.76 -20.20
N ARG A 107 6.83 10.76 -19.85
CA ARG A 107 7.14 9.62 -20.71
C ARG A 107 6.24 8.42 -20.46
N GLN A 108 5.43 8.46 -19.40
CA GLN A 108 4.60 7.32 -19.02
C GLN A 108 3.35 7.28 -19.90
N GLN A 109 3.05 6.08 -20.42
CA GLN A 109 1.87 5.82 -21.23
C GLN A 109 0.76 5.26 -20.34
N ILE A 110 -0.41 5.85 -20.40
CA ILE A 110 -1.59 5.33 -19.70
C ILE A 110 -2.05 4.06 -20.40
N CYS A 111 -2.37 3.01 -19.64
CA CYS A 111 -2.91 1.77 -20.17
C CYS A 111 -4.22 2.02 -20.95
N ALA A 112 -4.43 1.25 -22.01
CA ALA A 112 -5.59 1.37 -22.89
C ALA A 112 -6.85 0.76 -22.25
N ASP A 113 -7.35 1.41 -21.19
CA ASP A 113 -8.56 1.04 -20.44
C ASP A 113 -9.49 2.24 -20.35
N GLU A 114 -10.80 2.02 -20.55
CA GLU A 114 -11.81 3.10 -20.55
C GLU A 114 -11.85 3.86 -19.22
N ARG A 115 -11.65 3.17 -18.11
CA ARG A 115 -11.59 3.81 -16.78
C ARG A 115 -10.40 4.75 -16.67
N TYR A 116 -9.22 4.33 -17.11
CA TYR A 116 -8.03 5.18 -17.06
C TYR A 116 -8.10 6.34 -18.05
N ALA A 117 -8.71 6.14 -19.23
CA ALA A 117 -8.95 7.22 -20.18
C ALA A 117 -9.84 8.32 -19.58
N ARG A 118 -10.96 7.94 -18.91
CA ARG A 118 -11.83 8.87 -18.20
C ARG A 118 -11.12 9.58 -17.05
N THR A 119 -10.31 8.85 -16.27
CA THR A 119 -9.56 9.44 -15.17
C THR A 119 -8.52 10.43 -15.67
N LEU A 120 -7.86 10.13 -16.82
CA LEU A 120 -6.94 11.04 -17.47
C LEU A 120 -7.64 12.33 -17.95
N GLU A 121 -8.83 12.22 -18.53
CA GLU A 121 -9.64 13.37 -18.93
C GLU A 121 -9.96 14.27 -17.73
N MET A 122 -10.30 13.66 -16.59
CA MET A 122 -10.68 14.37 -15.38
C MET A 122 -9.50 15.03 -14.66
N PHE A 123 -8.40 14.30 -14.47
CA PHE A 123 -7.27 14.72 -13.63
C PHE A 123 -6.04 15.20 -14.42
N GLY A 124 -6.06 15.05 -15.74
CA GLY A 124 -4.97 15.52 -16.61
C GLY A 124 -3.62 14.89 -16.21
N TYR A 125 -2.60 15.74 -16.14
CA TYR A 125 -1.22 15.28 -15.86
C TYR A 125 -1.05 14.58 -14.50
N LEU A 126 -1.93 14.82 -13.54
CA LEU A 126 -1.87 14.12 -12.24
C LEU A 126 -1.95 12.62 -12.42
N MET A 127 -2.75 12.15 -13.41
CA MET A 127 -2.87 10.73 -13.71
C MET A 127 -1.54 10.11 -14.15
N GLN A 128 -0.76 10.81 -14.99
CA GLN A 128 0.59 10.35 -15.37
C GLN A 128 1.60 10.44 -14.20
N GLN A 129 1.46 11.44 -13.32
CA GLN A 129 2.27 11.54 -12.11
C GLN A 129 2.00 10.41 -11.12
N ALA A 130 0.79 9.82 -11.17
CA ALA A 130 0.42 8.68 -10.34
C ALA A 130 1.12 7.37 -10.75
N THR A 131 2.18 7.41 -11.59
CA THR A 131 3.11 6.30 -11.79
C THR A 131 3.98 6.13 -10.54
N VAL A 132 3.38 5.58 -9.51
CA VAL A 132 3.94 5.28 -8.20
C VAL A 132 3.36 3.96 -7.71
N PHE A 133 4.06 3.27 -6.82
CA PHE A 133 3.83 1.85 -6.58
C PHE A 133 3.53 1.59 -5.10
N GLY A 134 2.42 0.94 -4.83
CA GLY A 134 1.94 0.67 -3.47
C GLY A 134 1.67 -0.79 -3.17
N GLN A 135 1.57 -1.07 -1.90
CA GLN A 135 0.98 -2.29 -1.38
C GLN A 135 -0.39 -1.97 -0.80
N HIS A 136 -1.41 -2.73 -1.20
CA HIS A 136 -2.73 -2.67 -0.60
C HIS A 136 -3.01 -3.96 0.17
N VAL A 137 -3.69 -3.81 1.32
CA VAL A 137 -4.07 -4.96 2.16
C VAL A 137 -5.55 -4.86 2.50
N HIS A 138 -6.32 -5.82 2.02
CA HIS A 138 -7.72 -6.01 2.37
C HIS A 138 -7.85 -6.91 3.58
N VAL A 139 -8.72 -6.53 4.52
CA VAL A 139 -9.07 -7.35 5.69
C VAL A 139 -10.57 -7.61 5.69
N GLY A 140 -10.95 -8.89 5.71
CA GLY A 140 -12.35 -9.34 5.70
C GLY A 140 -13.12 -8.90 6.95
N CYS A 141 -14.36 -8.45 6.75
CA CYS A 141 -15.30 -8.04 7.78
C CYS A 141 -16.64 -8.76 7.64
N THR A 142 -17.32 -9.00 8.76
CA THR A 142 -18.61 -9.70 8.80
C THR A 142 -19.80 -8.80 8.50
N ASN A 143 -19.66 -7.50 8.67
CA ASN A 143 -20.71 -6.51 8.43
C ASN A 143 -20.13 -5.10 8.25
N GLY A 144 -20.97 -4.17 7.76
CA GLY A 144 -20.56 -2.81 7.47
C GLY A 144 -20.17 -2.00 8.71
N ASP A 145 -20.83 -2.20 9.85
CA ASP A 145 -20.50 -1.46 11.09
C ASP A 145 -19.14 -1.87 11.66
N ASP A 146 -18.79 -3.16 11.59
CA ASP A 146 -17.46 -3.65 11.91
C ASP A 146 -16.41 -3.07 10.94
N ALA A 147 -16.74 -2.95 9.65
CA ALA A 147 -15.86 -2.34 8.67
C ALA A 147 -15.61 -0.85 8.98
N ILE A 148 -16.63 -0.08 9.36
CA ILE A 148 -16.46 1.33 9.76
C ILE A 148 -15.63 1.45 11.04
N TYR A 149 -15.88 0.60 12.04
CA TYR A 149 -15.07 0.57 13.25
C TYR A 149 -13.61 0.26 12.94
N LEU A 150 -13.36 -0.79 12.14
CA LEU A 150 -12.01 -1.19 11.74
C LEU A 150 -11.31 -0.09 10.93
N LEU A 151 -12.01 0.57 10.02
CA LEU A 151 -11.49 1.69 9.24
C LEU A 151 -10.96 2.80 10.16
N HIS A 152 -11.75 3.22 11.16
CA HIS A 152 -11.31 4.24 12.12
C HIS A 152 -10.13 3.75 12.96
N GLY A 153 -10.14 2.48 13.36
CA GLY A 153 -9.04 1.84 14.07
C GLY A 153 -7.75 1.86 13.28
N LEU A 154 -7.77 1.39 12.03
CA LEU A 154 -6.61 1.37 11.15
C LEU A 154 -6.14 2.79 10.78
N SER A 155 -7.06 3.76 10.64
CA SER A 155 -6.72 5.15 10.36
C SER A 155 -5.82 5.77 11.44
N ARG A 156 -5.97 5.37 12.70
CA ARG A 156 -5.09 5.78 13.80
C ARG A 156 -3.64 5.32 13.57
N PHE A 157 -3.45 4.17 12.92
CA PHE A 157 -2.15 3.54 12.70
C PHE A 157 -1.57 3.78 11.29
N VAL A 158 -2.18 4.64 10.49
CA VAL A 158 -1.65 5.05 9.18
C VAL A 158 -0.18 5.50 9.23
N PRO A 159 0.27 6.29 10.22
CA PRO A 159 1.69 6.65 10.34
C PRO A 159 2.63 5.43 10.46
N HIS A 160 2.18 4.36 11.13
CA HIS A 160 2.95 3.12 11.30
C HIS A 160 3.12 2.40 9.97
N PHE A 161 2.03 2.23 9.21
CA PHE A 161 2.06 1.57 7.90
C PHE A 161 2.99 2.29 6.92
N ILE A 162 2.90 3.63 6.86
CA ILE A 162 3.76 4.46 6.02
C ILE A 162 5.23 4.31 6.43
N ALA A 163 5.54 4.40 7.71
CA ALA A 163 6.93 4.37 8.18
C ALA A 163 7.59 3.00 8.00
N LEU A 164 6.84 1.91 8.18
CA LEU A 164 7.32 0.54 8.04
C LEU A 164 7.55 0.15 6.57
N SER A 165 6.73 0.66 5.64
CA SER A 165 6.84 0.36 4.20
C SER A 165 7.67 1.37 3.42
N ALA A 166 8.15 2.46 4.05
CA ALA A 166 8.79 3.58 3.36
C ALA A 166 9.96 3.15 2.46
N SER A 167 9.79 3.29 1.14
CA SER A 167 10.73 2.88 0.10
C SER A 167 10.76 3.83 -1.12
N SER A 168 10.40 5.12 -0.92
CA SER A 168 10.32 6.09 -2.03
C SER A 168 11.03 7.41 -1.76
N PRO A 169 12.35 7.41 -1.47
CA PRO A 169 13.08 8.64 -1.11
C PRO A 169 13.45 9.53 -2.31
N TYR A 170 13.43 8.99 -3.53
CA TYR A 170 13.86 9.69 -4.74
C TYR A 170 12.74 9.84 -5.75
N ILE A 171 12.63 11.03 -6.37
CA ILE A 171 11.73 11.33 -7.49
C ILE A 171 12.47 12.17 -8.52
N GLN A 172 12.39 11.83 -9.81
CA GLN A 172 12.94 12.59 -10.93
C GLN A 172 14.42 12.96 -10.76
N GLY A 173 15.22 12.05 -10.22
CA GLY A 173 16.65 12.23 -9.99
C GLY A 173 17.02 12.99 -8.74
N THR A 174 16.05 13.36 -7.88
CA THR A 174 16.26 14.19 -6.71
C THR A 174 15.93 13.44 -5.43
N ASP A 175 16.79 13.58 -4.40
CA ASP A 175 16.42 13.19 -3.03
C ASP A 175 15.37 14.17 -2.50
N THR A 176 14.16 13.66 -2.32
CA THR A 176 13.03 14.42 -1.81
C THR A 176 13.15 14.76 -0.34
N GLN A 177 14.07 14.10 0.36
CA GLN A 177 14.21 14.09 1.80
C GLN A 177 13.01 13.51 2.57
N PHE A 178 12.03 12.91 1.86
CA PHE A 178 10.95 12.13 2.46
C PHE A 178 11.32 10.64 2.50
N ALA A 179 10.89 9.91 3.51
CA ALA A 179 11.03 8.47 3.55
C ALA A 179 10.04 7.79 2.59
N SER A 180 8.80 8.30 2.55
CA SER A 180 7.78 7.93 1.57
C SER A 180 7.31 9.17 0.81
N SER A 181 7.68 9.28 -0.48
CA SER A 181 7.28 10.36 -1.36
C SER A 181 6.05 10.01 -2.21
N ARG A 182 5.71 8.72 -2.33
CA ARG A 182 4.56 8.22 -3.08
C ARG A 182 3.27 8.95 -2.71
N LEU A 183 3.01 9.07 -1.42
CA LEU A 183 1.78 9.66 -0.92
C LEU A 183 1.68 11.18 -1.16
N ASN A 184 2.81 11.88 -1.39
CA ASN A 184 2.77 13.31 -1.73
C ASN A 184 2.16 13.53 -3.11
N ILE A 185 2.36 12.60 -4.05
CA ILE A 185 1.76 12.64 -5.39
C ILE A 185 0.24 12.48 -5.28
N PHE A 186 -0.21 11.45 -4.57
CA PHE A 186 -1.63 11.24 -4.34
C PHE A 186 -2.30 12.37 -3.55
N SER A 187 -1.56 13.11 -2.72
CA SER A 187 -2.10 14.26 -1.99
C SER A 187 -2.59 15.41 -2.89
N SER A 188 -2.28 15.37 -4.19
CA SER A 188 -2.80 16.31 -5.18
C SER A 188 -4.23 15.98 -5.65
N PHE A 189 -4.70 14.74 -5.42
CA PHE A 189 -6.07 14.36 -5.75
C PHE A 189 -7.05 14.85 -4.67
N PRO A 190 -8.24 15.34 -5.05
CA PRO A 190 -9.15 16.04 -4.14
C PRO A 190 -9.74 15.14 -3.02
N ASP A 191 -9.78 13.85 -3.26
CA ASP A 191 -10.35 12.84 -2.36
C ASP A 191 -9.27 12.05 -1.60
N ASN A 192 -8.00 12.47 -1.64
CA ASN A 192 -6.91 11.79 -0.91
C ASN A 192 -6.91 12.13 0.58
N GLY A 193 -6.42 11.21 1.38
CA GLY A 193 -6.27 11.36 2.82
C GLY A 193 -7.30 10.53 3.60
N PRO A 194 -7.70 10.96 4.80
CA PRO A 194 -8.68 10.22 5.59
C PRO A 194 -10.08 10.29 4.97
N MET A 195 -10.83 9.21 5.08
CA MET A 195 -12.27 9.23 4.82
C MET A 195 -12.94 10.26 5.75
N PRO A 196 -13.90 11.06 5.27
CA PRO A 196 -14.72 11.90 6.13
C PRO A 196 -15.39 11.08 7.24
N TRP A 197 -15.51 11.68 8.44
CA TRP A 197 -16.09 11.01 9.59
C TRP A 197 -17.52 10.52 9.33
N VAL A 198 -17.78 9.28 9.69
CA VAL A 198 -19.11 8.66 9.79
C VAL A 198 -19.14 7.71 10.99
N ALA A 199 -20.27 7.59 11.69
CA ALA A 199 -20.35 6.77 12.89
C ALA A 199 -20.63 5.28 12.60
N ASN A 200 -21.26 4.97 11.47
CA ASN A 200 -21.73 3.62 11.12
C ASN A 200 -21.90 3.46 9.61
N TRP A 201 -22.26 2.26 9.18
CA TRP A 201 -22.43 1.94 7.76
C TRP A 201 -23.54 2.75 7.09
N GLN A 202 -24.67 2.98 7.76
CA GLN A 202 -25.76 3.78 7.21
C GLN A 202 -25.35 5.22 6.91
N GLU A 203 -24.56 5.84 7.78
CA GLU A 203 -23.99 7.17 7.53
C GLU A 203 -22.99 7.15 6.38
N PHE A 204 -22.19 6.08 6.24
CA PHE A 204 -21.30 5.87 5.11
C PHE A 204 -22.05 5.80 3.77
N GLU A 205 -23.15 5.06 3.69
CA GLU A 205 -24.01 5.04 2.50
C GLU A 205 -24.52 6.43 2.14
N GLY A 206 -24.92 7.19 3.17
CA GLY A 206 -25.34 8.59 3.02
C GLY A 206 -24.22 9.51 2.53
N LEU A 207 -22.98 9.31 3.01
CA LEU A 207 -21.79 10.03 2.56
C LEU A 207 -21.50 9.71 1.10
N PHE A 208 -21.41 8.43 0.73
CA PHE A 208 -21.13 8.00 -0.64
C PHE A 208 -22.15 8.56 -1.63
N ARG A 209 -23.45 8.51 -1.30
CA ARG A 209 -24.51 9.10 -2.11
C ARG A 209 -24.30 10.59 -2.37
N ARG A 210 -23.87 11.36 -1.35
CA ARG A 210 -23.58 12.80 -1.52
C ARG A 210 -22.35 13.05 -2.39
N LEU A 211 -21.28 12.24 -2.23
CA LEU A 211 -20.08 12.32 -3.07
C LEU A 211 -20.38 12.03 -4.53
N SER A 212 -21.29 11.09 -4.81
CA SER A 212 -21.72 10.75 -6.18
C SER A 212 -22.48 11.90 -6.88
N TYR A 213 -22.88 12.96 -6.19
CA TYR A 213 -23.43 14.15 -6.84
C TYR A 213 -22.38 14.99 -7.58
N THR A 214 -21.10 14.77 -7.31
CA THR A 214 -20.00 15.54 -7.91
C THR A 214 -19.68 15.17 -9.35
N SER A 215 -20.27 14.12 -9.91
CA SER A 215 -19.93 13.51 -11.21
C SER A 215 -18.48 12.98 -11.30
N MET A 216 -17.67 13.18 -10.28
CA MET A 216 -16.30 12.66 -10.20
C MET A 216 -16.26 11.24 -9.62
N ILE A 217 -17.26 10.87 -8.84
CA ILE A 217 -17.34 9.61 -8.11
C ILE A 217 -18.50 8.79 -8.67
N GLU A 218 -18.19 7.77 -9.46
CA GLU A 218 -19.15 6.82 -10.00
C GLU A 218 -19.15 5.49 -9.25
N SER A 219 -18.01 5.16 -8.65
CA SER A 219 -17.83 3.93 -7.89
C SER A 219 -16.96 4.16 -6.65
N ILE A 220 -16.99 3.21 -5.72
CA ILE A 220 -16.11 3.24 -4.54
C ILE A 220 -14.63 3.23 -4.94
N LYS A 221 -14.29 2.72 -6.12
CA LYS A 221 -12.93 2.64 -6.65
C LYS A 221 -12.36 4.01 -7.05
N ASP A 222 -13.21 5.02 -7.21
CA ASP A 222 -12.81 6.39 -7.55
C ASP A 222 -12.38 7.19 -6.31
N LEU A 223 -12.53 6.62 -5.10
CA LEU A 223 -12.13 7.22 -3.83
C LEU A 223 -10.72 6.76 -3.44
N HIS A 224 -9.78 7.71 -3.38
CA HIS A 224 -8.36 7.45 -3.09
C HIS A 224 -8.01 7.67 -1.61
N TRP A 225 -8.95 7.35 -0.69
CA TRP A 225 -8.70 7.44 0.74
C TRP A 225 -7.57 6.53 1.20
N ASP A 226 -6.88 6.95 2.25
CA ASP A 226 -5.76 6.21 2.86
C ASP A 226 -6.20 4.83 3.39
N ILE A 227 -7.41 4.76 3.98
CA ILE A 227 -8.12 3.53 4.34
C ILE A 227 -9.51 3.60 3.72
N ARG A 228 -9.91 2.56 3.00
CA ARG A 228 -11.16 2.56 2.21
C ARG A 228 -12.00 1.32 2.50
N PRO A 229 -13.33 1.46 2.72
CA PRO A 229 -14.22 0.31 2.72
C PRO A 229 -14.33 -0.24 1.29
N SER A 230 -14.34 -1.56 1.15
CA SER A 230 -14.55 -2.25 -0.13
C SER A 230 -15.76 -3.16 -0.04
N PRO A 231 -17.00 -2.61 -0.17
CA PRO A 231 -18.23 -3.35 0.12
C PRO A 231 -18.43 -4.56 -0.77
N GLY A 232 -18.07 -4.49 -2.06
CA GLY A 232 -18.19 -5.62 -2.98
C GLY A 232 -17.36 -6.83 -2.60
N PHE A 233 -16.28 -6.64 -1.82
CA PHE A 233 -15.45 -7.71 -1.25
C PHE A 233 -15.74 -7.94 0.23
N GLY A 234 -16.50 -7.08 0.89
CA GLY A 234 -16.75 -7.15 2.33
C GLY A 234 -15.49 -6.93 3.16
N THR A 235 -14.63 -6.00 2.76
CA THR A 235 -13.33 -5.75 3.38
C THR A 235 -13.10 -4.29 3.72
N VAL A 236 -12.09 -4.04 4.56
CA VAL A 236 -11.43 -2.73 4.71
C VAL A 236 -10.04 -2.83 4.08
N GLU A 237 -9.68 -1.85 3.28
CA GLU A 237 -8.47 -1.81 2.47
C GLU A 237 -7.52 -0.73 3.00
N VAL A 238 -6.30 -1.12 3.35
CA VAL A 238 -5.19 -0.22 3.70
C VAL A 238 -4.39 0.08 2.42
N ARG A 239 -4.23 1.37 2.05
CA ARG A 239 -3.68 1.81 0.75
C ARG A 239 -2.43 2.67 0.83
N VAL A 240 -1.98 3.00 2.04
CA VAL A 240 -0.92 4.01 2.26
C VAL A 240 0.51 3.50 2.14
N MET A 241 0.70 2.20 1.98
CA MET A 241 2.02 1.60 1.99
C MET A 241 2.71 1.74 0.62
N ASP A 242 3.99 2.09 0.62
CA ASP A 242 4.85 1.91 -0.53
C ASP A 242 5.03 0.40 -0.79
N THR A 243 5.21 -0.02 -2.05
CA THR A 243 5.58 -1.40 -2.34
C THR A 243 6.95 -1.72 -1.76
N PRO A 244 7.08 -2.75 -0.90
CA PRO A 244 8.39 -3.16 -0.37
C PRO A 244 9.30 -3.73 -1.46
N LEU A 245 10.61 -3.76 -1.18
CA LEU A 245 11.61 -4.34 -2.09
C LEU A 245 11.57 -5.87 -2.16
N THR A 246 10.92 -6.53 -1.18
CA THR A 246 10.81 -7.99 -1.11
C THR A 246 9.39 -8.44 -0.82
N ILE A 247 9.05 -9.63 -1.32
CA ILE A 247 7.79 -10.31 -0.99
C ILE A 247 7.71 -10.61 0.51
N SER A 248 8.81 -11.04 1.12
CA SER A 248 8.86 -11.34 2.56
C SER A 248 8.41 -10.14 3.40
N HIS A 249 8.91 -8.93 3.09
CA HIS A 249 8.51 -7.72 3.82
C HIS A 249 7.04 -7.35 3.57
N ALA A 250 6.55 -7.53 2.33
CA ALA A 250 5.14 -7.32 2.01
C ALA A 250 4.20 -8.26 2.80
N VAL A 251 4.59 -9.54 2.94
CA VAL A 251 3.87 -10.53 3.75
C VAL A 251 3.89 -10.15 5.23
N SER A 252 5.02 -9.67 5.75
CA SER A 252 5.14 -9.24 7.15
C SER A 252 4.26 -8.03 7.46
N LEU A 253 4.16 -7.05 6.54
CA LEU A 253 3.23 -5.92 6.66
C LEU A 253 1.76 -6.39 6.66
N ALA A 254 1.40 -7.34 5.79
CA ALA A 254 0.05 -7.89 5.77
C ALA A 254 -0.30 -8.63 7.07
N GLY A 255 0.63 -9.40 7.64
CA GLY A 255 0.47 -10.08 8.93
C GLY A 255 0.33 -9.11 10.11
N PHE A 256 1.11 -8.03 10.09
CA PHE A 256 0.98 -6.96 11.08
C PHE A 256 -0.42 -6.32 11.05
N ILE A 257 -0.93 -6.00 9.84
CA ILE A 257 -2.28 -5.44 9.67
C ILE A 257 -3.34 -6.45 10.10
N GLN A 258 -3.17 -7.74 9.79
CA GLN A 258 -4.10 -8.80 10.18
C GLN A 258 -4.21 -8.92 11.70
N ALA A 259 -3.09 -9.00 12.40
CA ALA A 259 -3.05 -9.09 13.86
C ALA A 259 -3.63 -7.84 14.54
N LEU A 260 -3.29 -6.66 14.02
CA LEU A 260 -3.84 -5.39 14.48
C LEU A 260 -5.35 -5.33 14.30
N SER A 261 -5.86 -5.74 13.14
CA SER A 261 -7.30 -5.76 12.86
C SER A 261 -8.06 -6.71 13.78
N HIS A 262 -7.47 -7.87 14.10
CA HIS A 262 -8.05 -8.81 15.04
C HIS A 262 -8.14 -8.20 16.44
N TRP A 263 -7.05 -7.60 16.94
CA TRP A 263 -7.08 -6.90 18.23
C TRP A 263 -8.15 -5.80 18.27
N LEU A 264 -8.20 -4.96 17.24
CA LEU A 264 -9.16 -3.85 17.17
C LEU A 264 -10.62 -4.31 17.23
N LEU A 265 -10.99 -5.35 16.48
CA LEU A 265 -12.37 -5.84 16.45
C LEU A 265 -12.72 -6.70 17.67
N ALA A 266 -11.77 -7.45 18.23
CA ALA A 266 -12.02 -8.31 19.38
C ALA A 266 -12.15 -7.53 20.69
N GLU A 267 -11.27 -6.54 20.92
CA GLU A 267 -11.25 -5.78 22.17
C GLU A 267 -12.00 -4.46 22.09
N ARG A 268 -12.15 -3.89 20.88
CA ARG A 268 -12.74 -2.56 20.66
C ARG A 268 -12.18 -1.50 21.64
N PRO A 269 -10.84 -1.32 21.67
CA PRO A 269 -10.18 -0.53 22.72
C PRO A 269 -10.45 0.98 22.62
N PHE A 270 -11.03 1.44 21.50
CA PHE A 270 -11.28 2.85 21.23
C PHE A 270 -12.76 3.15 21.02
N LYS A 271 -13.18 4.31 21.47
CA LYS A 271 -14.46 4.91 21.12
C LYS A 271 -14.18 6.10 20.19
N PHE A 272 -14.20 5.83 18.89
CA PHE A 272 -13.84 6.82 17.88
C PHE A 272 -14.83 7.98 17.79
N GLN A 273 -14.29 9.17 17.48
CA GLN A 273 -15.01 10.42 17.29
C GLN A 273 -14.35 11.25 16.20
N GLU A 274 -15.08 12.19 15.60
CA GLU A 274 -14.54 13.07 14.54
C GLU A 274 -13.24 13.78 14.95
N ARG A 275 -13.15 14.22 16.22
CA ARG A 275 -11.94 14.90 16.75
C ARG A 275 -10.67 14.04 16.70
N ASP A 276 -10.77 12.71 16.57
CA ASP A 276 -9.61 11.81 16.49
C ASP A 276 -8.80 12.06 15.21
N TYR A 277 -9.43 12.67 14.21
CA TYR A 277 -8.79 13.06 12.95
C TYR A 277 -8.12 14.43 12.96
N LEU A 278 -8.21 15.20 14.07
CA LEU A 278 -7.66 16.56 14.15
C LEU A 278 -6.16 16.62 13.82
N LEU A 279 -5.37 15.63 14.30
CA LEU A 279 -3.93 15.56 14.09
C LEU A 279 -3.53 14.59 12.96
N TYR A 280 -4.50 13.99 12.27
CA TYR A 280 -4.24 12.96 11.25
C TYR A 280 -3.21 13.39 10.22
N LYS A 281 -3.41 14.55 9.58
CA LYS A 281 -2.52 15.05 8.52
C LYS A 281 -1.12 15.38 9.04
N PHE A 282 -0.98 15.84 10.27
CA PHE A 282 0.31 16.12 10.90
C PHE A 282 1.07 14.83 11.18
N ASN A 283 0.43 13.84 11.79
CA ASN A 283 1.04 12.53 12.09
C ASN A 283 1.39 11.78 10.79
N ARG A 284 0.52 11.83 9.77
CA ARG A 284 0.80 11.29 8.42
C ARG A 284 2.02 11.95 7.80
N PHE A 285 2.13 13.28 7.87
CA PHE A 285 3.28 14.02 7.36
C PHE A 285 4.57 13.60 8.07
N GLN A 286 4.57 13.45 9.40
CA GLN A 286 5.72 12.97 10.17
C GLN A 286 6.21 11.61 9.66
N ALA A 287 5.29 10.68 9.41
CA ALA A 287 5.63 9.37 8.86
C ALA A 287 6.22 9.47 7.44
N CYS A 288 5.56 10.20 6.53
CA CYS A 288 6.05 10.38 5.17
C CYS A 288 7.44 11.02 5.14
N ARG A 289 7.67 12.03 5.99
CA ARG A 289 8.91 12.82 5.98
C ARG A 289 10.05 12.10 6.67
N PHE A 290 9.82 11.54 7.85
CA PHE A 290 10.87 11.06 8.75
C PHE A 290 10.86 9.53 8.96
N GLY A 291 9.88 8.80 8.40
CA GLY A 291 9.74 7.35 8.56
C GLY A 291 9.64 6.97 10.04
N LEU A 292 10.36 5.94 10.46
CA LEU A 292 10.36 5.45 11.84
C LEU A 292 10.82 6.49 12.88
N LYS A 293 11.58 7.51 12.48
CA LYS A 293 12.01 8.63 13.35
C LYS A 293 10.96 9.73 13.48
N GLY A 294 9.86 9.67 12.72
CA GLY A 294 8.76 10.61 12.81
C GLY A 294 8.14 10.61 14.20
N VAL A 295 7.68 11.77 14.66
CA VAL A 295 7.05 11.94 15.97
C VAL A 295 5.55 12.09 15.78
N ILE A 296 4.78 11.16 16.34
CA ILE A 296 3.32 11.24 16.37
C ILE A 296 2.84 11.79 17.70
N THR A 297 1.73 12.51 17.65
CA THR A 297 1.09 13.13 18.80
C THR A 297 -0.28 12.49 19.02
N ASP A 298 -0.56 12.05 20.24
CA ASP A 298 -1.89 11.60 20.64
C ASP A 298 -2.82 12.80 20.80
N VAL A 299 -3.97 12.77 20.13
CA VAL A 299 -4.91 13.90 20.07
C VAL A 299 -5.61 14.19 21.42
N HIS A 300 -5.71 13.20 22.29
CA HIS A 300 -6.41 13.32 23.56
C HIS A 300 -5.50 13.78 24.70
N THR A 301 -4.26 13.27 24.71
CA THR A 301 -3.30 13.51 25.80
C THR A 301 -2.25 14.56 25.45
N GLY A 302 -2.02 14.81 24.16
CA GLY A 302 -0.88 15.62 23.67
C GLY A 302 0.47 14.92 23.82
N GLU A 303 0.51 13.66 24.25
CA GLU A 303 1.73 12.88 24.39
C GLU A 303 2.38 12.66 23.02
N GLN A 304 3.71 12.79 22.97
CA GLN A 304 4.49 12.60 21.75
C GLN A 304 5.40 11.38 21.90
N ARG A 305 5.47 10.59 20.84
CA ARG A 305 6.34 9.42 20.73
C ARG A 305 6.93 9.31 19.33
N THR A 306 8.11 8.70 19.21
CA THR A 306 8.57 8.29 17.88
C THR A 306 7.68 7.16 17.35
N ILE A 307 7.54 7.08 16.02
CA ILE A 307 6.78 5.97 15.41
C ILE A 307 7.43 4.63 15.77
N ALA A 308 8.77 4.56 15.83
CA ALA A 308 9.48 3.35 16.22
C ALA A 308 9.10 2.86 17.63
N ASP A 309 9.05 3.77 18.60
CA ASP A 309 8.67 3.43 19.97
C ASP A 309 7.20 2.99 20.04
N ASP A 310 6.31 3.69 19.34
CA ASP A 310 4.87 3.36 19.35
C ASP A 310 4.60 2.02 18.64
N VAL A 311 5.31 1.70 17.52
CA VAL A 311 5.25 0.36 16.89
C VAL A 311 5.71 -0.70 17.89
N SER A 312 6.81 -0.48 18.63
CA SER A 312 7.31 -1.47 19.59
C SER A 312 6.28 -1.79 20.67
N HIS A 313 5.63 -0.78 21.23
CA HIS A 313 4.54 -0.99 22.20
C HIS A 313 3.31 -1.68 21.58
N LEU A 314 3.01 -1.37 20.31
CA LEU A 314 1.89 -1.97 19.61
C LEU A 314 2.13 -3.46 19.36
N LEU A 315 3.36 -3.85 18.98
CA LEU A 315 3.72 -5.26 18.77
C LEU A 315 3.47 -6.11 20.01
N GLU A 316 3.81 -5.60 21.21
CA GLU A 316 3.53 -6.30 22.48
C GLU A 316 2.02 -6.49 22.69
N LYS A 317 1.20 -5.50 22.35
CA LYS A 317 -0.25 -5.57 22.50
C LYS A 317 -0.92 -6.55 21.56
N ILE A 318 -0.45 -6.62 20.30
CA ILE A 318 -1.09 -7.45 19.26
C ILE A 318 -0.50 -8.86 19.17
N ALA A 319 0.62 -9.16 19.86
CA ALA A 319 1.24 -10.50 19.85
C ALA A 319 0.28 -11.66 20.13
N PRO A 320 -0.61 -11.60 21.17
CA PRO A 320 -1.56 -12.69 21.42
C PRO A 320 -2.56 -12.93 20.28
N TRP A 321 -2.81 -11.91 19.47
CA TRP A 321 -3.72 -11.97 18.31
C TRP A 321 -3.00 -12.49 17.08
N ALA A 322 -1.72 -12.15 16.91
CA ALA A 322 -0.87 -12.71 15.87
C ALA A 322 -0.71 -14.24 16.01
N ASP A 323 -0.53 -14.74 17.23
CA ASP A 323 -0.43 -16.18 17.50
C ASP A 323 -1.67 -16.95 17.05
N LYS A 324 -2.88 -16.40 17.29
CA LYS A 324 -4.14 -16.99 16.84
C LYS A 324 -4.28 -17.09 15.32
N LEU A 325 -3.57 -16.21 14.58
CA LEU A 325 -3.63 -16.10 13.11
C LEU A 325 -2.40 -16.70 12.42
N ASN A 326 -1.48 -17.33 13.16
CA ASN A 326 -0.18 -17.80 12.67
C ASN A 326 0.68 -16.67 12.04
N ALA A 327 0.56 -15.46 12.56
CA ALA A 327 1.24 -14.25 12.07
C ALA A 327 2.40 -13.79 12.96
N SER A 328 2.83 -14.59 13.96
CA SER A 328 3.88 -14.22 14.92
C SER A 328 5.21 -13.93 14.22
N SER A 329 5.60 -14.71 13.20
CA SER A 329 6.80 -14.46 12.41
C SER A 329 6.78 -13.10 11.71
N ALA A 330 5.62 -12.63 11.28
CA ALA A 330 5.49 -11.29 10.69
C ALA A 330 5.78 -10.19 11.71
N LEU A 331 5.32 -10.35 12.95
CA LEU A 331 5.62 -9.41 14.02
C LEU A 331 7.11 -9.41 14.38
N ASP A 332 7.76 -10.57 14.38
CA ASP A 332 9.20 -10.69 14.60
C ASP A 332 9.99 -9.94 13.54
N ASP A 333 9.63 -10.06 12.26
CA ASP A 333 10.26 -9.34 11.16
C ASP A 333 10.07 -7.82 11.30
N ILE A 334 8.86 -7.37 11.66
CA ILE A 334 8.60 -5.95 11.93
C ILE A 334 9.42 -5.46 13.14
N ALA A 335 9.54 -6.25 14.20
CA ALA A 335 10.38 -5.92 15.36
C ALA A 335 11.85 -5.77 14.97
N VAL A 336 12.38 -6.63 14.10
CA VAL A 336 13.73 -6.53 13.55
C VAL A 336 13.91 -5.25 12.75
N CYS A 337 12.93 -4.88 11.90
CA CYS A 337 12.94 -3.63 11.13
C CYS A 337 13.01 -2.42 12.07
N VAL A 338 12.13 -2.37 13.07
CA VAL A 338 12.07 -1.28 14.07
C VAL A 338 13.37 -1.19 14.88
N LYS A 339 13.89 -2.31 15.37
CA LYS A 339 15.16 -2.37 16.11
C LYS A 339 16.35 -1.89 15.28
N ARG A 340 16.36 -2.16 13.98
CA ARG A 340 17.38 -1.63 13.06
C ARG A 340 17.28 -0.11 12.94
N GLY A 341 16.12 0.48 13.14
CA GLY A 341 15.85 1.92 13.03
C GLY A 341 15.99 2.47 11.61
N LYS A 342 15.96 1.61 10.60
CA LYS A 342 16.16 1.96 9.19
C LYS A 342 15.09 1.35 8.33
N SER A 343 14.33 2.19 7.64
CA SER A 343 13.44 1.77 6.54
C SER A 343 14.26 1.47 5.27
N GLU A 344 13.63 0.88 4.27
CA GLU A 344 14.22 0.69 2.94
C GLU A 344 14.67 2.03 2.33
N ALA A 345 13.90 3.11 2.51
CA ALA A 345 14.30 4.45 2.07
C ALA A 345 15.62 4.92 2.67
N GLN A 346 15.89 4.59 3.94
CA GLN A 346 17.17 4.92 4.57
C GLN A 346 18.32 4.10 3.98
N LEU A 347 18.11 2.82 3.71
CA LEU A 347 19.09 1.95 3.07
C LEU A 347 19.42 2.41 1.64
N MET A 348 18.43 2.89 0.90
CA MET A 348 18.62 3.49 -0.43
C MET A 348 19.53 4.74 -0.35
N ARG A 349 19.31 5.62 0.63
CA ARG A 349 20.14 6.81 0.82
C ARG A 349 21.57 6.45 1.21
N GLU A 350 21.76 5.46 2.06
CA GLU A 350 23.08 4.97 2.44
C GLU A 350 23.83 4.43 1.23
N PHE A 351 23.18 3.64 0.36
CA PHE A 351 23.77 3.16 -0.88
C PHE A 351 24.26 4.31 -1.78
N ILE A 352 23.47 5.38 -1.91
CA ILE A 352 23.89 6.56 -2.71
C ILE A 352 25.02 7.34 -2.00
N ALA A 353 24.97 7.50 -0.69
CA ALA A 353 26.00 8.18 0.09
C ALA A 353 27.36 7.43 0.03
N ASP A 354 27.33 6.10 -0.08
CA ASP A 354 28.51 5.25 -0.25
C ASP A 354 29.07 5.25 -1.69
N GLY A 355 28.60 6.16 -2.56
CA GLY A 355 29.09 6.34 -3.94
C GLY A 355 28.30 5.58 -4.99
N GLY A 356 27.16 4.97 -4.64
CA GLY A 356 26.25 4.35 -5.59
C GLY A 356 25.57 5.38 -6.50
N SER A 357 25.11 4.94 -7.66
CA SER A 357 24.28 5.76 -8.58
C SER A 357 22.80 5.34 -8.51
N LEU A 358 21.88 6.20 -8.99
CA LEU A 358 20.46 5.85 -9.08
C LEU A 358 20.22 4.66 -10.04
N ILE A 359 20.99 4.53 -11.11
CA ILE A 359 20.96 3.35 -12.01
C ILE A 359 21.42 2.10 -11.24
N GLY A 360 22.52 2.21 -10.47
CA GLY A 360 23.01 1.13 -9.63
C GLY A 360 22.02 0.74 -8.52
N LEU A 361 21.27 1.72 -7.98
CA LEU A 361 20.21 1.48 -7.02
C LEU A 361 19.08 0.64 -7.64
N MET A 362 18.62 0.99 -8.85
CA MET A 362 17.58 0.23 -9.55
C MET A 362 18.04 -1.19 -9.91
N LYS A 363 19.30 -1.34 -10.37
CA LYS A 363 19.88 -2.66 -10.55
C LYS A 363 19.82 -3.49 -9.28
N LYS A 364 20.20 -2.90 -8.15
CA LYS A 364 20.12 -3.58 -6.85
C LYS A 364 18.68 -3.94 -6.46
N HIS A 365 17.70 -3.09 -6.76
CA HIS A 365 16.28 -3.39 -6.49
C HIS A 365 15.80 -4.60 -7.30
N THR A 366 16.18 -4.70 -8.59
CA THR A 366 15.83 -5.88 -9.40
C THR A 366 16.53 -7.15 -8.93
N GLU A 367 17.78 -7.06 -8.45
CA GLU A 367 18.50 -8.19 -7.85
C GLU A 367 17.85 -8.65 -6.53
N ILE A 368 17.45 -7.71 -5.67
CA ILE A 368 16.74 -8.00 -4.41
C ILE A 368 15.41 -8.67 -4.71
N TRP A 369 14.62 -8.13 -5.64
CA TRP A 369 13.34 -8.71 -6.02
C TRP A 369 13.52 -10.11 -6.61
N ALA A 370 14.50 -10.32 -7.49
CA ALA A 370 14.75 -11.63 -8.09
C ALA A 370 15.19 -12.70 -7.07
N ALA A 371 15.77 -12.30 -5.96
CA ALA A 371 16.17 -13.23 -4.88
C ALA A 371 14.99 -13.69 -4.00
N GLY A 372 13.84 -12.98 -3.98
CA GLY A 372 12.61 -13.32 -3.28
C GLY A 372 12.43 -12.60 -1.94
#